data_7faeb8e867837de28153e287da08082d
#
_entry.id   7faeb8e867837de28153e287da08082d
#
_cell.length_a   1.000
_cell.length_b   1.000
_cell.length_c   1.000
_cell.angle_alpha   90.00
_cell.angle_beta   90.00
_cell.angle_gamma   90.00
#
_symmetry.space_group_name_H-M   'P 1'
#
loop_
_entity.id
_entity.type
_entity.pdbx_description
1 polymer ?
#
loop_
_entity_poly.entity_id
_entity_poly.type
_entity_poly.pdbx_seq_one_letter_code
_entity_poly.pdbx_strand_id
1 'polypeptide(L)'
;MLHSDGRRAKGSGNHASLSRFEIHNTLVAAGPDLKRGFSDTDPTGNTDLAPTILWLLGVKAEAPMDGRVLSEALAVEAPLVSKPLVRRIEANSKIGDATWTQYLQISQVNDTIYFDEGNGGLIPAK
;
A
#
# COMPACT_ATOMS: atom_id res chain seq x y z
N MET A 1 -9.01 5.44 -8.93
CA MET A 1 -8.90 6.13 -10.24
C MET A 1 -7.85 5.37 -11.03
N LEU A 2 -8.26 4.62 -12.05
CA LEU A 2 -7.34 3.86 -12.90
C LEU A 2 -6.55 4.85 -13.74
N HIS A 3 -5.25 4.58 -13.89
CA HIS A 3 -4.36 5.36 -14.73
C HIS A 3 -4.92 5.41 -16.17
N SER A 4 -5.24 6.59 -16.66
CA SER A 4 -5.56 6.75 -18.08
C SER A 4 -4.24 6.98 -18.83
N ASP A 5 -3.95 6.15 -19.82
CA ASP A 5 -2.83 6.35 -20.77
C ASP A 5 -3.02 7.58 -21.70
N GLY A 6 -3.82 8.54 -21.25
CA GLY A 6 -3.99 9.81 -21.96
C GLY A 6 -2.64 10.51 -22.12
N ARG A 7 -2.30 10.90 -23.35
CA ARG A 7 -1.11 11.71 -23.62
C ARG A 7 -1.18 12.99 -22.79
N ARG A 8 -0.25 13.13 -21.86
CA ARG A 8 -0.10 14.33 -21.04
C ARG A 8 0.93 15.25 -21.65
N ALA A 9 0.73 16.56 -21.46
CA ALA A 9 1.72 17.54 -21.87
C ALA A 9 3.03 17.33 -21.08
N LYS A 10 4.17 17.55 -21.74
CA LYS A 10 5.50 17.49 -21.09
C LYS A 10 5.51 18.44 -19.89
N GLY A 11 5.90 17.95 -18.72
CA GLY A 11 5.94 18.73 -17.48
C GLY A 11 4.65 18.63 -16.63
N SER A 12 3.63 17.88 -17.06
CA SER A 12 2.47 17.60 -16.22
C SER A 12 2.84 16.59 -15.13
N GLY A 13 2.65 16.97 -13.87
CA GLY A 13 2.70 16.05 -12.74
C GLY A 13 1.48 15.14 -12.70
N ASN A 14 1.62 13.99 -12.09
CA ASN A 14 0.52 13.08 -11.76
C ASN A 14 0.67 12.57 -10.33
N HIS A 15 -0.46 12.41 -9.65
CA HIS A 15 -0.51 11.88 -8.31
C HIS A 15 -1.65 10.84 -8.20
N ALA A 16 -1.56 9.98 -7.19
CA ALA A 16 -2.60 9.01 -6.84
C ALA A 16 -2.90 7.96 -7.91
N SER A 17 -1.89 7.51 -8.65
CA SER A 17 -2.03 6.31 -9.45
C SER A 17 -1.77 5.07 -8.60
N LEU A 18 -2.30 3.92 -9.04
CA LEU A 18 -2.01 2.61 -8.43
C LEU A 18 -0.80 1.94 -9.07
N SER A 19 0.01 2.68 -9.85
CA SER A 19 1.25 2.17 -10.41
C SER A 19 2.22 1.80 -9.27
N ARG A 20 2.82 0.63 -9.35
CA ARG A 20 3.84 0.18 -8.39
C ARG A 20 4.99 1.18 -8.19
N PHE A 21 5.26 2.04 -9.19
CA PHE A 21 6.32 3.05 -9.12
C PHE A 21 5.90 4.33 -8.37
N GLU A 22 4.59 4.53 -8.19
CA GLU A 22 4.05 5.70 -7.48
C GLU A 22 3.54 5.35 -6.09
N ILE A 23 3.03 4.12 -5.90
CA ILE A 23 2.45 3.70 -4.62
C ILE A 23 3.53 3.23 -3.63
N HIS A 24 4.67 2.71 -4.12
CA HIS A 24 5.76 2.26 -3.27
C HIS A 24 6.74 3.39 -2.98
N ASN A 25 6.80 3.79 -1.72
CA ASN A 25 7.69 4.83 -1.23
C ASN A 25 8.66 4.26 -0.20
N THR A 26 9.73 5.02 0.08
CA THR A 26 10.71 4.63 1.10
C THR A 26 10.33 5.26 2.44
N LEU A 27 10.28 4.45 3.48
CA LEU A 27 10.17 4.88 4.88
C LEU A 27 11.49 4.57 5.59
N VAL A 28 12.10 5.59 6.20
CA VAL A 28 13.27 5.44 7.07
C VAL A 28 12.93 6.01 8.43
N ALA A 29 13.17 5.23 9.47
CA ALA A 29 12.88 5.64 10.83
C ALA A 29 14.07 5.30 11.75
N ALA A 30 14.32 6.13 12.77
CA ALA A 30 15.34 5.92 13.76
C ALA A 30 14.88 6.44 15.13
N GLY A 31 15.23 5.73 16.17
CA GLY A 31 14.88 6.10 17.55
C GLY A 31 15.30 4.99 18.53
N PRO A 32 15.22 5.27 19.85
CA PRO A 32 15.59 4.30 20.88
C PRO A 32 14.68 3.06 20.87
N ASP A 33 13.42 3.22 20.49
CA ASP A 33 12.40 2.16 20.50
C ASP A 33 12.27 1.42 19.16
N LEU A 34 13.13 1.75 18.18
CA LEU A 34 13.15 1.11 16.87
C LEU A 34 14.33 0.15 16.73
N LYS A 35 14.12 -0.96 16.03
CA LYS A 35 15.19 -1.92 15.71
C LYS A 35 16.28 -1.28 14.88
N ARG A 36 17.52 -1.54 15.22
CA ARG A 36 18.71 -1.06 14.47
C ARG A 36 19.07 -2.05 13.36
N GLY A 37 19.39 -1.52 12.19
CA GLY A 37 19.82 -2.34 11.04
C GLY A 37 18.72 -3.31 10.57
N PHE A 38 17.47 -2.98 10.81
CA PHE A 38 16.31 -3.74 10.40
C PHE A 38 15.81 -3.22 9.04
N SER A 39 15.45 -4.13 8.17
CA SER A 39 14.75 -3.83 6.92
C SER A 39 13.43 -4.58 6.94
N ASP A 40 12.35 -3.84 6.88
CA ASP A 40 11.01 -4.40 6.83
C ASP A 40 10.66 -4.81 5.40
N THR A 41 10.08 -5.99 5.26
CA THR A 41 9.58 -6.53 4.00
C THR A 41 8.07 -6.75 4.02
N ASP A 42 7.45 -6.51 5.16
CA ASP A 42 6.01 -6.62 5.30
C ASP A 42 5.32 -5.38 4.71
N PRO A 43 4.07 -5.52 4.22
CA PRO A 43 3.30 -4.39 3.72
C PRO A 43 3.12 -3.31 4.79
N THR A 44 3.47 -2.07 4.42
CA THR A 44 3.34 -0.88 5.26
C THR A 44 2.78 0.27 4.45
N GLY A 45 2.18 1.25 5.12
CA GLY A 45 1.63 2.43 4.47
C GLY A 45 1.74 3.70 5.32
N ASN A 46 1.55 4.86 4.71
CA ASN A 46 1.53 6.14 5.42
C ASN A 46 0.49 6.18 6.54
N THR A 47 -0.58 5.40 6.42
CA THR A 47 -1.63 5.25 7.43
C THR A 47 -1.10 4.65 8.74
N ASP A 48 -0.01 3.89 8.70
CA ASP A 48 0.58 3.22 9.85
C ASP A 48 1.43 4.16 10.73
N LEU A 49 1.81 5.32 10.21
CA LEU A 49 2.67 6.26 10.94
C LEU A 49 1.98 6.79 12.18
N ALA A 50 0.73 7.23 12.05
CA ALA A 50 -0.01 7.81 13.17
C ALA A 50 -0.25 6.80 14.31
N PRO A 51 -0.79 5.59 14.08
CA PRO A 51 -0.96 4.60 15.15
C PRO A 51 0.37 4.16 15.76
N THR A 52 1.45 4.06 14.98
CA THR A 52 2.77 3.72 15.50
C THR A 52 3.32 4.82 16.41
N ILE A 53 3.20 6.10 16.03
CA ILE A 53 3.62 7.24 16.86
C ILE A 53 2.82 7.30 18.15
N LEU A 54 1.50 7.17 18.08
CA LEU A 54 0.64 7.18 19.27
C LEU A 54 1.00 6.05 20.23
N TRP A 55 1.27 4.86 19.69
CA TRP A 55 1.69 3.72 20.49
C TRP A 55 3.02 3.98 21.21
N LEU A 56 4.02 4.51 20.50
CA LEU A 56 5.32 4.89 21.07
C LEU A 56 5.20 5.95 22.18
N LEU A 57 4.26 6.87 22.04
CA LEU A 57 3.99 7.91 23.03
C LEU A 57 3.11 7.45 24.19
N GLY A 58 2.60 6.21 24.18
CA GLY A 58 1.63 5.72 25.15
C GLY A 58 0.28 6.44 25.10
N VAL A 59 -0.06 7.03 23.96
CA VAL A 59 -1.31 7.79 23.77
C VAL A 59 -2.34 6.87 23.11
N LYS A 60 -3.51 6.78 23.73
CA LYS A 60 -4.64 6.04 23.16
C LYS A 60 -5.30 6.85 22.05
N ALA A 61 -5.52 6.24 20.88
CA ALA A 61 -6.31 6.86 19.83
C ALA A 61 -7.77 7.05 20.28
N GLU A 62 -8.35 8.21 19.97
CA GLU A 62 -9.75 8.53 20.29
C GLU A 62 -10.74 7.83 19.37
N ALA A 63 -10.31 7.46 18.15
CA ALA A 63 -11.11 6.77 17.14
C ALA A 63 -10.29 5.65 16.47
N PRO A 64 -10.96 4.67 15.84
CA PRO A 64 -10.29 3.68 15.01
C PRO A 64 -9.48 4.35 13.89
N MET A 65 -8.32 3.77 13.56
CA MET A 65 -7.44 4.19 12.48
C MET A 65 -7.37 3.10 11.42
N ASP A 66 -7.22 3.50 10.16
CA ASP A 66 -7.10 2.56 9.03
C ASP A 66 -5.77 1.82 9.01
N GLY A 67 -4.73 2.42 9.59
CA GLY A 67 -3.40 1.82 9.71
C GLY A 67 -3.23 1.01 11.00
N ARG A 68 -2.11 0.29 11.08
CA ARG A 68 -1.69 -0.52 12.23
C ARG A 68 -0.41 0.01 12.86
N VAL A 69 -0.11 -0.48 14.05
CA VAL A 69 1.22 -0.28 14.65
C VAL A 69 2.23 -1.15 13.89
N LEU A 70 3.35 -0.57 13.46
CA LEU A 70 4.47 -1.27 12.82
C LEU A 70 5.29 -2.04 13.88
N SER A 71 4.66 -3.02 14.49
CA SER A 71 5.21 -3.77 15.63
C SER A 71 6.48 -4.52 15.29
N GLU A 72 6.62 -4.96 14.03
CA GLU A 72 7.80 -5.65 13.51
C GLU A 72 9.05 -4.77 13.52
N ALA A 73 8.88 -3.44 13.44
CA ALA A 73 9.97 -2.47 13.47
C ALA A 73 10.38 -2.04 14.89
N LEU A 74 9.61 -2.40 15.91
CA LEU A 74 9.83 -1.96 17.28
C LEU A 74 10.86 -2.85 18.00
N ALA A 75 11.72 -2.22 18.79
CA ALA A 75 12.72 -2.90 19.64
C ALA A 75 12.17 -3.33 21.00
N VAL A 76 10.93 -2.98 21.30
CA VAL A 76 10.21 -3.27 22.54
C VAL A 76 9.11 -4.29 22.27
N GLU A 77 8.58 -4.90 23.34
CA GLU A 77 7.46 -5.83 23.19
C GLU A 77 6.24 -5.12 22.63
N ALA A 78 5.71 -5.67 21.56
CA ALA A 78 4.63 -5.08 20.78
C ALA A 78 3.67 -6.16 20.28
N PRO A 79 2.44 -5.81 19.83
CA PRO A 79 1.47 -6.77 19.32
C PRO A 79 2.04 -7.64 18.19
N LEU A 80 1.62 -8.92 18.17
CA LEU A 80 2.04 -9.84 17.10
C LEU A 80 1.48 -9.43 15.75
N VAL A 81 2.30 -9.58 14.73
CA VAL A 81 1.95 -9.33 13.33
C VAL A 81 1.71 -10.66 12.63
N SER A 82 0.60 -10.77 11.92
CA SER A 82 0.31 -11.94 11.08
C SER A 82 1.16 -11.92 9.82
N LYS A 83 1.42 -13.09 9.24
CA LYS A 83 2.04 -13.16 7.91
C LYS A 83 1.14 -12.47 6.89
N PRO A 84 1.70 -11.66 5.96
CA PRO A 84 0.93 -11.01 4.92
C PRO A 84 0.18 -12.01 4.04
N LEU A 85 -1.07 -11.68 3.71
CA LEU A 85 -1.87 -12.39 2.71
C LEU A 85 -1.99 -11.51 1.47
N VAL A 86 -1.43 -11.96 0.36
CA VAL A 86 -1.50 -11.25 -0.92
C VAL A 86 -2.66 -11.80 -1.75
N ARG A 87 -3.47 -10.90 -2.32
CA ARG A 87 -4.57 -11.23 -3.23
C ARG A 87 -4.55 -10.33 -4.45
N ARG A 88 -4.92 -10.90 -5.60
CA ARG A 88 -5.12 -10.17 -6.85
C ARG A 88 -6.59 -10.26 -7.25
N ILE A 89 -7.20 -9.11 -7.50
CA ILE A 89 -8.58 -8.95 -7.94
C ILE A 89 -8.52 -8.53 -9.39
N GLU A 90 -9.24 -9.22 -10.27
CA GLU A 90 -9.24 -8.95 -11.70
C GLU A 90 -10.67 -8.67 -12.18
N ALA A 91 -10.78 -7.79 -13.18
CA ALA A 91 -12.03 -7.50 -13.85
C ALA A 91 -11.80 -7.27 -15.34
N ASN A 92 -12.72 -7.75 -16.14
CA ASN A 92 -12.68 -7.64 -17.60
C ASN A 92 -13.98 -7.03 -18.12
N SER A 93 -13.90 -6.21 -19.17
CA SER A 93 -15.06 -5.64 -19.85
C SER A 93 -14.83 -5.60 -21.36
N LYS A 94 -15.84 -5.94 -22.15
CA LYS A 94 -15.77 -5.81 -23.61
C LYS A 94 -15.98 -4.35 -24.02
N ILE A 95 -15.12 -3.87 -24.93
CA ILE A 95 -15.20 -2.54 -25.53
C ILE A 95 -15.08 -2.74 -27.07
N GLY A 96 -16.21 -2.82 -27.76
CA GLY A 96 -16.23 -3.23 -29.17
C GLY A 96 -15.65 -4.63 -29.34
N ASP A 97 -14.67 -4.76 -30.24
CA ASP A 97 -13.97 -6.04 -30.49
C ASP A 97 -12.77 -6.28 -29.55
N ALA A 98 -12.45 -5.34 -28.67
CA ALA A 98 -11.37 -5.47 -27.70
C ALA A 98 -11.92 -5.82 -26.30
N THR A 99 -11.03 -6.33 -25.44
CA THR A 99 -11.32 -6.56 -24.03
C THR A 99 -10.44 -5.65 -23.17
N TRP A 100 -11.08 -4.82 -22.36
CA TRP A 100 -10.37 -4.13 -21.28
C TRP A 100 -10.17 -5.11 -20.13
N THR A 101 -8.91 -5.27 -19.69
CA THR A 101 -8.56 -6.07 -18.53
C THR A 101 -7.90 -5.18 -17.50
N GLN A 102 -8.27 -5.32 -16.24
CA GLN A 102 -7.66 -4.58 -15.14
C GLN A 102 -7.48 -5.47 -13.92
N TYR A 103 -6.53 -5.10 -13.08
CA TYR A 103 -6.30 -5.77 -11.80
C TYR A 103 -5.97 -4.78 -10.68
N LEU A 104 -6.21 -5.22 -9.46
CA LEU A 104 -5.74 -4.63 -8.22
C LEU A 104 -5.11 -5.73 -7.38
N GLN A 105 -3.85 -5.56 -7.01
CA GLN A 105 -3.17 -6.39 -6.03
C GLN A 105 -3.23 -5.71 -4.67
N ILE A 106 -3.60 -6.47 -3.67
CA ILE A 106 -3.70 -6.03 -2.28
C ILE A 106 -2.95 -7.00 -1.38
N SER A 107 -2.38 -6.46 -0.31
CA SER A 107 -1.84 -7.23 0.81
C SER A 107 -2.63 -6.94 2.07
N GLN A 108 -2.80 -7.95 2.90
CA GLN A 108 -3.48 -7.84 4.20
C GLN A 108 -2.54 -8.30 5.31
N VAL A 109 -2.39 -7.48 6.33
CA VAL A 109 -1.66 -7.79 7.58
C VAL A 109 -2.62 -7.54 8.74
N ASN A 110 -2.94 -8.57 9.50
CA ASN A 110 -4.05 -8.53 10.47
C ASN A 110 -5.34 -8.03 9.77
N ASP A 111 -5.94 -6.96 10.27
CA ASP A 111 -7.16 -6.35 9.69
C ASP A 111 -6.86 -5.19 8.72
N THR A 112 -5.59 -4.83 8.53
CA THR A 112 -5.18 -3.70 7.67
C THR A 112 -4.94 -4.19 6.24
N ILE A 113 -5.54 -3.49 5.28
CA ILE A 113 -5.41 -3.78 3.85
C ILE A 113 -4.59 -2.68 3.18
N TYR A 114 -3.60 -3.10 2.39
CA TYR A 114 -2.73 -2.24 1.60
C TYR A 114 -2.98 -2.44 0.11
N PHE A 115 -2.91 -1.38 -0.66
CA PHE A 115 -2.88 -1.45 -2.12
C PHE A 115 -1.43 -1.57 -2.56
N ASP A 116 -1.07 -2.70 -3.20
CA ASP A 116 0.29 -2.93 -3.67
C ASP A 116 0.51 -2.37 -5.06
N GLU A 117 -0.39 -2.69 -5.99
CA GLU A 117 -0.37 -2.17 -7.35
C GLU A 117 -1.71 -2.40 -8.05
N GLY A 118 -1.97 -1.58 -9.07
CA GLY A 118 -3.08 -1.80 -9.98
C GLY A 118 -2.78 -1.27 -11.37
N ASN A 119 -3.22 -1.99 -12.38
CA ASN A 119 -3.06 -1.59 -13.78
C ASN A 119 -4.19 -2.15 -14.64
N GLY A 120 -4.29 -1.65 -15.87
CA GLY A 120 -5.24 -2.15 -16.85
C GLY A 120 -4.82 -1.78 -18.26
N GLY A 121 -5.37 -2.51 -19.23
CA GLY A 121 -5.09 -2.28 -20.64
C GLY A 121 -6.10 -2.94 -21.56
N LEU A 122 -6.10 -2.51 -22.82
CA LEU A 122 -6.89 -3.09 -23.91
C LEU A 122 -6.12 -4.29 -24.49
N ILE A 123 -6.80 -5.42 -24.58
CA ILE A 123 -6.35 -6.60 -25.30
C ILE A 123 -7.16 -6.62 -26.61
N PRO A 124 -6.53 -6.42 -27.79
CA PRO A 124 -7.19 -6.52 -29.08
C PRO A 124 -7.80 -7.92 -29.28
N ALA A 125 -8.92 -8.00 -30.00
CA ALA A 125 -9.37 -9.27 -30.53
C ALA A 125 -8.30 -9.87 -31.46
N LYS A 126 -8.10 -11.19 -31.36
CA LYS A 126 -7.22 -11.93 -32.28
C LYS A 126 -7.92 -12.11 -33.63
#